data_d16ab21456d7d4de3f24aad552928c4d
#
_entry.id   d16ab21456d7d4de3f24aad552928c4d
#
_cell.length_a   1.000
_cell.length_b   1.000
_cell.length_c   1.000
_cell.angle_alpha   90.00
_cell.angle_beta   90.00
_cell.angle_gamma   90.00
#
_symmetry.space_group_name_H-M   'P 1'
#
loop_
_entity.id
_entity.type
_entity.pdbx_description
1 polymer ?
#
loop_
_entity_poly.entity_id
_entity_poly.type
_entity_poly.pdbx_seq_one_letter_code
_entity_poly.pdbx_strand_id
1 'polypeptide(L)'
;MSTEPDGSEPAPLDPDAAPNWLKHLVANTREVRQAYRRRVPAKVLAAITAANATATLAGAKRDAAVLVLFSGPRDSPSGELPDDADLLVTVRASALRNHAGQAAFPGGASDPGDDGPVFTAMREAREETGIDTSRLQPLATLDRLFIPPSGFYVVPVLAYSPDPGPVTVVDPGETAIVARVPVRAFINPENRLMVYREQNTRRFAGPAFLLNQMLVWGFTGQVISALLDVAGWAKPWNTDDIRELDAAMALVGGGSGYGNGQQ
;
A
#
# COMPACT_ATOMS: atom_id res chain seq x y z
N MET A 1 -25.89 20.00 13.26
CA MET A 1 -26.48 19.02 12.34
C MET A 1 -25.49 17.88 12.30
N SER A 2 -25.75 16.82 13.06
CA SER A 2 -24.94 15.61 13.08
C SER A 2 -25.21 14.86 11.80
N THR A 3 -24.24 14.81 10.90
CA THR A 3 -24.29 13.88 9.78
C THR A 3 -24.03 12.50 10.36
N GLU A 4 -25.08 11.68 10.46
CA GLU A 4 -24.93 10.26 10.69
C GLU A 4 -23.99 9.69 9.60
N PRO A 5 -23.01 8.84 9.95
CA PRO A 5 -22.23 8.16 8.94
C PRO A 5 -23.15 7.29 8.11
N ASP A 6 -23.15 7.53 6.80
CA ASP A 6 -23.78 6.61 5.85
C ASP A 6 -23.09 5.24 5.97
N GLY A 7 -23.70 4.39 6.80
CA GLY A 7 -23.24 3.05 7.10
C GLY A 7 -23.61 2.05 6.02
N SER A 8 -23.44 2.42 4.75
CA SER A 8 -23.63 1.46 3.67
C SER A 8 -22.59 0.34 3.81
N GLU A 9 -23.08 -0.86 4.02
CA GLU A 9 -22.29 -2.07 4.04
C GLU A 9 -21.45 -2.17 2.75
N PRO A 10 -20.14 -2.43 2.82
CA PRO A 10 -19.34 -2.53 1.60
C PRO A 10 -19.86 -3.63 0.69
N ALA A 11 -19.72 -3.45 -0.62
CA ALA A 11 -20.07 -4.47 -1.58
C ALA A 11 -19.34 -5.78 -1.25
N PRO A 12 -19.97 -6.95 -1.45
CA PRO A 12 -19.34 -8.24 -1.22
C PRO A 12 -18.12 -8.44 -2.15
N LEU A 13 -17.22 -9.34 -1.77
CA LEU A 13 -16.11 -9.74 -2.63
C LEU A 13 -16.65 -10.37 -3.92
N ASP A 14 -16.24 -9.81 -5.05
CA ASP A 14 -16.59 -10.34 -6.38
C ASP A 14 -15.36 -10.38 -7.28
N PRO A 15 -14.62 -11.50 -7.32
CA PRO A 15 -13.47 -11.66 -8.20
C PRO A 15 -13.79 -11.55 -9.68
N ASP A 16 -15.03 -11.87 -10.07
CA ASP A 16 -15.48 -11.85 -11.48
C ASP A 16 -15.69 -10.42 -11.99
N ALA A 17 -15.88 -9.46 -11.09
CA ALA A 17 -15.96 -8.05 -11.42
C ALA A 17 -14.61 -7.42 -11.82
N ALA A 18 -13.51 -8.18 -11.71
CA ALA A 18 -12.18 -7.71 -12.08
C ALA A 18 -12.11 -7.36 -13.58
N PRO A 19 -11.54 -6.18 -13.95
CA PRO A 19 -11.27 -5.88 -15.35
C PRO A 19 -10.27 -6.87 -15.94
N ASN A 20 -10.26 -7.02 -17.25
CA ASN A 20 -9.46 -8.05 -17.92
C ASN A 20 -7.96 -8.00 -17.55
N TRP A 21 -7.41 -6.82 -17.37
CA TRP A 21 -6.00 -6.61 -17.00
C TRP A 21 -5.67 -6.93 -15.53
N LEU A 22 -6.67 -7.01 -14.64
CA LEU A 22 -6.49 -7.43 -13.23
C LEU A 22 -6.79 -8.92 -13.00
N LYS A 23 -7.46 -9.60 -13.94
CA LYS A 23 -7.91 -10.99 -13.74
C LYS A 23 -6.78 -11.93 -13.33
N HIS A 24 -5.61 -11.77 -13.96
CA HIS A 24 -4.47 -12.65 -13.62
C HIS A 24 -4.03 -12.45 -12.16
N LEU A 25 -3.93 -11.21 -11.69
CA LEU A 25 -3.59 -10.91 -10.30
C LEU A 25 -4.64 -11.45 -9.33
N VAL A 26 -5.92 -11.22 -9.61
CA VAL A 26 -7.04 -11.65 -8.75
C VAL A 26 -7.11 -13.18 -8.65
N ALA A 27 -6.89 -13.90 -9.76
CA ALA A 27 -6.86 -15.35 -9.75
C ALA A 27 -5.67 -15.95 -8.99
N ASN A 28 -4.57 -15.18 -8.82
CA ASN A 28 -3.32 -15.66 -8.23
C ASN A 28 -2.94 -14.94 -6.93
N THR A 29 -3.91 -14.40 -6.19
CA THR A 29 -3.69 -13.65 -4.93
C THR A 29 -2.87 -14.42 -3.89
N ARG A 30 -3.00 -15.74 -3.83
CA ARG A 30 -2.22 -16.62 -2.93
C ARG A 30 -0.72 -16.60 -3.23
N GLU A 31 -0.32 -16.32 -4.47
CA GLU A 31 1.08 -16.22 -4.86
C GLU A 31 1.75 -14.94 -4.36
N VAL A 32 0.97 -13.88 -4.07
CA VAL A 32 1.48 -12.60 -3.58
C VAL A 32 2.27 -12.79 -2.28
N ARG A 33 1.79 -13.61 -1.36
CA ARG A 33 2.52 -13.93 -0.12
C ARG A 33 3.86 -14.61 -0.39
N GLN A 34 3.91 -15.51 -1.37
CA GLN A 34 5.15 -16.18 -1.75
C GLN A 34 6.12 -15.19 -2.42
N ALA A 35 5.63 -14.33 -3.34
CA ALA A 35 6.41 -13.29 -3.98
C ALA A 35 6.96 -12.28 -2.95
N TYR A 36 6.15 -11.87 -1.97
CA TYR A 36 6.56 -11.05 -0.83
C TYR A 36 7.72 -11.72 -0.05
N ARG A 37 7.56 -13.01 0.31
CA ARG A 37 8.55 -13.76 1.09
C ARG A 37 9.87 -14.00 0.38
N ARG A 38 9.87 -14.20 -0.94
CA ARG A 38 11.09 -14.42 -1.73
C ARG A 38 12.10 -13.25 -1.62
N ARG A 39 11.61 -12.04 -1.34
CA ARG A 39 12.43 -10.84 -1.18
C ARG A 39 12.91 -10.61 0.24
N VAL A 40 12.40 -11.37 1.19
CA VAL A 40 12.78 -11.27 2.60
C VAL A 40 13.88 -12.29 2.88
N PRO A 41 15.09 -11.88 3.32
CA PRO A 41 16.15 -12.82 3.65
C PRO A 41 15.69 -13.85 4.69
N ALA A 42 16.14 -15.09 4.57
CA ALA A 42 15.73 -16.20 5.43
C ALA A 42 15.89 -15.89 6.94
N LYS A 43 16.97 -15.20 7.32
CA LYS A 43 17.21 -14.77 8.72
C LYS A 43 16.16 -13.78 9.22
N VAL A 44 15.72 -12.86 8.35
CA VAL A 44 14.68 -11.89 8.68
C VAL A 44 13.32 -12.59 8.76
N LEU A 45 13.05 -13.49 7.83
CA LEU A 45 11.83 -14.30 7.85
C LEU A 45 11.74 -15.16 9.12
N ALA A 46 12.83 -15.76 9.57
CA ALA A 46 12.90 -16.49 10.83
C ALA A 46 12.62 -15.57 12.04
N ALA A 47 13.19 -14.35 12.06
CA ALA A 47 12.93 -13.38 13.10
C ALA A 47 11.46 -12.91 13.11
N ILE A 48 10.86 -12.68 11.94
CA ILE A 48 9.42 -12.38 11.78
C ILE A 48 8.58 -13.53 12.34
N THR A 49 8.93 -14.77 12.02
CA THR A 49 8.21 -15.96 12.50
C THR A 49 8.28 -16.08 14.02
N ALA A 50 9.47 -15.85 14.61
CA ALA A 50 9.65 -15.88 16.05
C ALA A 50 8.87 -14.76 16.75
N ALA A 51 8.93 -13.53 16.24
CA ALA A 51 8.18 -12.38 16.75
C ALA A 51 6.66 -12.63 16.67
N ASN A 52 6.19 -13.24 15.59
CA ASN A 52 4.80 -13.65 15.41
C ASN A 52 4.37 -14.68 16.48
N ALA A 53 5.19 -15.70 16.74
CA ALA A 53 4.91 -16.69 17.76
C ALA A 53 4.81 -16.05 19.15
N THR A 54 5.75 -15.14 19.49
CA THR A 54 5.75 -14.41 20.76
C THR A 54 4.49 -13.53 20.91
N ALA A 55 4.13 -12.77 19.88
CA ALA A 55 2.92 -11.93 19.88
C ALA A 55 1.64 -12.79 20.05
N THR A 56 1.62 -13.97 19.44
CA THR A 56 0.52 -14.93 19.59
C THR A 56 0.37 -15.41 21.01
N LEU A 57 1.48 -15.82 21.65
CA LEU A 57 1.48 -16.31 23.04
C LEU A 57 1.13 -15.20 24.05
N ALA A 58 1.52 -13.96 23.77
CA ALA A 58 1.23 -12.82 24.63
C ALA A 58 -0.21 -12.27 24.47
N GLY A 59 -1.01 -12.80 23.55
CA GLY A 59 -2.33 -12.25 23.23
C GLY A 59 -2.30 -10.84 22.63
N ALA A 60 -1.11 -10.37 22.20
CA ALA A 60 -0.88 -9.02 21.71
C ALA A 60 -1.16 -8.88 20.19
N LYS A 61 -2.07 -9.69 19.66
CA LYS A 61 -2.47 -9.62 18.25
C LYS A 61 -3.36 -8.41 18.02
N ARG A 62 -3.02 -7.64 17.01
CA ARG A 62 -3.82 -6.52 16.53
C ARG A 62 -4.11 -6.74 15.06
N ASP A 63 -5.38 -6.81 14.72
CA ASP A 63 -5.81 -6.96 13.34
C ASP A 63 -5.92 -5.59 12.69
N ALA A 64 -5.58 -5.55 11.40
CA ALA A 64 -5.65 -4.36 10.57
C ALA A 64 -5.97 -4.75 9.12
N ALA A 65 -6.50 -3.83 8.37
CA ALA A 65 -6.68 -4.00 6.93
C ALA A 65 -6.27 -2.73 6.17
N VAL A 66 -5.83 -2.92 4.94
CA VAL A 66 -5.47 -1.82 4.04
C VAL A 66 -6.14 -2.01 2.69
N LEU A 67 -6.55 -0.91 2.06
CA LEU A 67 -7.16 -0.90 0.75
C LEU A 67 -6.10 -0.79 -0.35
N VAL A 68 -6.01 -1.80 -1.20
CA VAL A 68 -5.21 -1.80 -2.43
C VAL A 68 -6.15 -1.54 -3.59
N LEU A 69 -6.44 -0.26 -3.84
CA LEU A 69 -7.39 0.17 -4.85
C LEU A 69 -6.68 0.43 -6.17
N PHE A 70 -7.04 -0.34 -7.18
CA PHE A 70 -6.71 -0.07 -8.57
C PHE A 70 -7.87 0.67 -9.25
N SER A 71 -7.52 1.67 -10.05
CA SER A 71 -8.50 2.38 -10.89
C SER A 71 -8.01 2.42 -12.34
N GLY A 72 -8.95 2.56 -13.28
CA GLY A 72 -8.67 2.62 -14.71
C GLY A 72 -9.78 2.01 -15.54
N PRO A 73 -9.66 1.99 -16.88
CA PRO A 73 -10.68 1.46 -17.74
C PRO A 73 -11.01 0.00 -17.44
N ARG A 74 -12.29 -0.35 -17.58
CA ARG A 74 -12.74 -1.74 -17.39
C ARG A 74 -12.17 -2.67 -18.44
N ASP A 75 -12.07 -2.19 -19.65
CA ASP A 75 -11.62 -2.97 -20.80
C ASP A 75 -10.29 -2.41 -21.34
N SER A 76 -9.32 -3.28 -21.46
CA SER A 76 -8.08 -3.02 -22.18
C SER A 76 -8.06 -3.90 -23.44
N PRO A 77 -7.80 -3.34 -24.63
CA PRO A 77 -7.93 -4.08 -25.89
C PRO A 77 -7.13 -5.38 -25.96
N SER A 78 -5.97 -5.42 -25.32
CA SER A 78 -5.09 -6.59 -25.29
C SER A 78 -5.13 -7.37 -23.96
N GLY A 79 -5.94 -6.91 -22.99
CA GLY A 79 -5.85 -7.40 -21.61
C GLY A 79 -4.59 -6.94 -20.88
N GLU A 80 -3.80 -6.07 -21.50
CA GLU A 80 -2.61 -5.47 -20.91
C GLU A 80 -2.99 -4.35 -19.95
N LEU A 81 -2.04 -3.99 -19.08
CA LEU A 81 -2.21 -2.88 -18.14
C LEU A 81 -2.46 -1.56 -18.90
N PRO A 82 -3.59 -0.86 -18.67
CA PRO A 82 -3.86 0.43 -19.30
C PRO A 82 -2.85 1.50 -18.85
N ASP A 83 -2.61 2.48 -19.71
CA ASP A 83 -1.68 3.58 -19.42
C ASP A 83 -2.15 4.48 -18.28
N ASP A 84 -3.46 4.62 -18.14
CA ASP A 84 -4.14 5.43 -17.14
C ASP A 84 -4.57 4.64 -15.89
N ALA A 85 -4.18 3.35 -15.79
CA ALA A 85 -4.39 2.60 -14.56
C ALA A 85 -3.55 3.19 -13.43
N ASP A 86 -4.17 3.40 -12.28
CA ASP A 86 -3.52 3.94 -11.09
C ASP A 86 -3.77 3.12 -9.82
N LEU A 87 -3.00 3.43 -8.79
CA LEU A 87 -3.05 2.84 -7.46
C LEU A 87 -3.19 3.96 -6.43
N LEU A 88 -4.15 3.84 -5.52
CA LEU A 88 -4.34 4.79 -4.43
C LEU A 88 -3.29 4.58 -3.34
N VAL A 89 -2.60 5.66 -2.97
CA VAL A 89 -1.65 5.69 -1.85
C VAL A 89 -1.81 6.97 -1.04
N THR A 90 -1.49 6.89 0.24
CA THR A 90 -1.44 8.03 1.17
C THR A 90 0.00 8.25 1.62
N VAL A 91 0.33 9.46 2.08
CA VAL A 91 1.56 9.75 2.83
C VAL A 91 1.17 10.27 4.20
N ARG A 92 1.65 9.62 5.23
CA ARG A 92 1.36 9.99 6.62
C ARG A 92 1.96 11.35 6.97
N ALA A 93 1.25 12.12 7.80
CA ALA A 93 1.71 13.43 8.23
C ALA A 93 3.06 13.35 8.99
N SER A 94 3.95 14.30 8.72
CA SER A 94 5.29 14.36 9.31
C SER A 94 5.29 14.62 10.83
N ALA A 95 4.20 15.14 11.37
CA ALA A 95 4.02 15.39 12.80
C ALA A 95 3.71 14.12 13.63
N LEU A 96 3.40 13.00 12.98
CA LEU A 96 3.09 11.75 13.68
C LEU A 96 4.33 11.14 14.34
N ARG A 97 4.13 10.55 15.54
CA ARG A 97 5.22 9.89 16.29
C ARG A 97 5.76 8.64 15.60
N ASN A 98 4.91 7.97 14.83
CA ASN A 98 5.24 6.71 14.15
C ASN A 98 4.99 6.84 12.65
N HIS A 99 5.95 6.35 11.84
CA HIS A 99 5.81 6.29 10.38
C HIS A 99 5.58 7.66 9.69
N ALA A 100 6.06 8.75 10.30
CA ALA A 100 5.98 10.10 9.74
C ALA A 100 6.56 10.14 8.30
N GLY A 101 5.83 10.75 7.36
CA GLY A 101 6.25 10.87 5.95
C GLY A 101 6.28 9.56 5.17
N GLN A 102 5.84 8.43 5.74
CA GLN A 102 5.84 7.15 5.06
C GLN A 102 4.62 7.03 4.13
N ALA A 103 4.87 6.63 2.89
CA ALA A 103 3.80 6.27 1.97
C ALA A 103 3.20 4.91 2.34
N ALA A 104 1.87 4.81 2.31
CA ALA A 104 1.09 3.64 2.69
C ALA A 104 -0.13 3.45 1.79
N PHE A 105 -0.70 2.27 1.81
CA PHE A 105 -2.09 2.11 1.40
C PHE A 105 -2.99 2.73 2.47
N PRO A 106 -4.14 3.32 2.11
CA PRO A 106 -5.14 3.71 3.10
C PRO A 106 -5.55 2.50 3.95
N GLY A 107 -5.63 2.68 5.26
CA GLY A 107 -5.99 1.58 6.13
C GLY A 107 -5.49 1.72 7.56
N GLY A 108 -6.03 0.88 8.45
CA GLY A 108 -5.73 0.95 9.87
C GLY A 108 -6.16 -0.28 10.65
N ALA A 109 -6.27 -0.09 11.96
CA ALA A 109 -6.69 -1.14 12.87
C ALA A 109 -8.16 -1.51 12.70
N SER A 110 -8.49 -2.78 12.90
CA SER A 110 -9.89 -3.20 12.96
C SER A 110 -10.52 -2.73 14.26
N ASP A 111 -11.68 -2.11 14.16
CA ASP A 111 -12.52 -1.73 15.28
C ASP A 111 -13.46 -2.86 15.69
N PRO A 112 -13.96 -2.89 16.96
CA PRO A 112 -14.87 -3.93 17.43
C PRO A 112 -16.19 -4.03 16.63
N GLY A 113 -16.56 -2.97 15.89
CA GLY A 113 -17.77 -2.94 15.06
C GLY A 113 -17.53 -3.32 13.60
N ASP A 114 -16.28 -3.56 13.18
CA ASP A 114 -15.97 -3.90 11.81
C ASP A 114 -16.36 -5.35 11.48
N ASP A 115 -17.14 -5.55 10.42
CA ASP A 115 -17.46 -6.89 9.91
C ASP A 115 -16.35 -7.37 8.96
N GLY A 116 -15.18 -7.63 9.55
CA GLY A 116 -14.03 -8.20 8.87
C GLY A 116 -13.16 -7.20 8.08
N PRO A 117 -12.12 -7.71 7.38
CA PRO A 117 -11.08 -6.87 6.81
C PRO A 117 -11.55 -5.98 5.66
N VAL A 118 -12.58 -6.39 4.93
CA VAL A 118 -13.14 -5.57 3.83
C VAL A 118 -13.77 -4.31 4.42
N PHE A 119 -14.58 -4.48 5.49
CA PHE A 119 -15.20 -3.35 6.16
C PHE A 119 -14.14 -2.39 6.73
N THR A 120 -13.15 -2.92 7.48
CA THR A 120 -12.05 -2.11 8.02
C THR A 120 -11.35 -1.30 6.92
N ALA A 121 -10.95 -1.96 5.82
CA ALA A 121 -10.22 -1.29 4.73
C ALA A 121 -11.04 -0.18 4.06
N MET A 122 -12.34 -0.40 3.86
CA MET A 122 -13.24 0.60 3.26
C MET A 122 -13.49 1.77 4.21
N ARG A 123 -13.76 1.50 5.50
CA ARG A 123 -13.97 2.54 6.52
C ARG A 123 -12.74 3.46 6.62
N GLU A 124 -11.57 2.88 6.82
CA GLU A 124 -10.31 3.61 6.94
C GLU A 124 -9.99 4.41 5.66
N ALA A 125 -10.18 3.82 4.48
CA ALA A 125 -9.96 4.53 3.23
C ALA A 125 -10.87 5.75 3.09
N ARG A 126 -12.15 5.65 3.47
CA ARG A 126 -13.07 6.79 3.49
C ARG A 126 -12.62 7.85 4.49
N GLU A 127 -12.22 7.45 5.69
CA GLU A 127 -11.76 8.36 6.76
C GLU A 127 -10.49 9.11 6.38
N GLU A 128 -9.51 8.42 5.76
CA GLU A 128 -8.22 9.04 5.40
C GLU A 128 -8.27 9.84 4.10
N THR A 129 -9.10 9.41 3.12
CA THR A 129 -9.02 9.91 1.73
C THR A 129 -10.31 10.54 1.21
N GLY A 130 -11.41 10.49 1.98
CA GLY A 130 -12.71 10.98 1.55
C GLY A 130 -13.32 10.22 0.36
N ILE A 131 -12.76 9.06 0.00
CA ILE A 131 -13.22 8.30 -1.16
C ILE A 131 -14.64 7.78 -0.95
N ASP A 132 -15.44 7.82 -2.01
CA ASP A 132 -16.78 7.23 -2.02
C ASP A 132 -16.68 5.71 -2.19
N THR A 133 -16.82 4.99 -1.09
CA THR A 133 -16.68 3.52 -1.09
C THR A 133 -17.80 2.79 -1.83
N SER A 134 -18.93 3.44 -2.08
CA SER A 134 -20.01 2.87 -2.90
C SER A 134 -19.63 2.67 -4.37
N ARG A 135 -18.59 3.37 -4.81
CA ARG A 135 -18.03 3.27 -6.17
C ARG A 135 -16.94 2.20 -6.31
N LEU A 136 -16.59 1.53 -5.22
CA LEU A 136 -15.52 0.56 -5.17
C LEU A 136 -16.07 -0.86 -5.17
N GLN A 137 -15.46 -1.73 -5.96
CA GLN A 137 -15.76 -3.16 -5.96
C GLN A 137 -14.60 -3.92 -5.30
N PRO A 138 -14.80 -4.49 -4.11
CA PRO A 138 -13.84 -5.44 -3.53
C PRO A 138 -13.73 -6.69 -4.41
N LEU A 139 -12.52 -7.08 -4.74
CA LEU A 139 -12.24 -8.21 -5.63
C LEU A 139 -11.77 -9.45 -4.87
N ALA A 140 -10.84 -9.25 -3.95
CA ALA A 140 -10.24 -10.33 -3.18
C ALA A 140 -9.51 -9.81 -1.96
N THR A 141 -9.26 -10.69 -1.00
CA THR A 141 -8.30 -10.44 0.09
C THR A 141 -6.99 -11.17 -0.18
N LEU A 142 -5.88 -10.55 0.17
CA LEU A 142 -4.59 -11.22 0.19
C LEU A 142 -4.40 -11.98 1.51
N ASP A 143 -3.44 -12.89 1.53
CA ASP A 143 -3.03 -13.54 2.76
C ASP A 143 -2.57 -12.51 3.81
N ARG A 144 -2.96 -12.77 5.04
CA ARG A 144 -2.59 -11.99 6.21
C ARG A 144 -1.07 -11.92 6.39
N LEU A 145 -0.53 -10.70 6.55
CA LEU A 145 0.89 -10.43 6.72
C LEU A 145 1.16 -9.85 8.11
N PHE A 146 2.14 -10.42 8.82
CA PHE A 146 2.56 -9.92 10.12
C PHE A 146 3.65 -8.85 9.96
N ILE A 147 3.48 -7.70 10.64
CA ILE A 147 4.44 -6.59 10.66
C ILE A 147 5.09 -6.52 12.05
N PRO A 148 6.29 -7.09 12.26
CA PRO A 148 6.90 -7.25 13.58
C PRO A 148 7.03 -5.96 14.40
N PRO A 149 7.44 -4.80 13.84
CA PRO A 149 7.62 -3.60 14.64
C PRO A 149 6.33 -3.08 15.27
N SER A 150 5.21 -3.27 14.59
CA SER A 150 3.89 -2.77 15.04
C SER A 150 3.08 -3.85 15.76
N GLY A 151 3.41 -5.13 15.59
CA GLY A 151 2.63 -6.27 16.07
C GLY A 151 1.31 -6.47 15.33
N PHE A 152 1.07 -5.74 14.24
CA PHE A 152 -0.14 -5.88 13.44
C PHE A 152 -0.11 -7.07 12.49
N TYR A 153 -1.28 -7.65 12.33
CA TYR A 153 -1.62 -8.55 11.25
C TYR A 153 -2.46 -7.80 10.24
N VAL A 154 -1.87 -7.52 9.10
CA VAL A 154 -2.51 -6.71 8.06
C VAL A 154 -3.05 -7.60 6.96
N VAL A 155 -4.32 -7.41 6.61
CA VAL A 155 -4.96 -8.02 5.45
C VAL A 155 -5.09 -6.97 4.36
N PRO A 156 -4.33 -7.06 3.24
CA PRO A 156 -4.57 -6.21 2.10
C PRO A 156 -5.83 -6.66 1.36
N VAL A 157 -6.71 -5.71 1.07
CA VAL A 157 -7.96 -5.90 0.33
C VAL A 157 -7.78 -5.32 -1.06
N LEU A 158 -7.79 -6.16 -2.08
CA LEU A 158 -7.80 -5.73 -3.48
C LEU A 158 -9.18 -5.22 -3.83
N ALA A 159 -9.24 -4.01 -4.37
CA ALA A 159 -10.46 -3.44 -4.90
C ALA A 159 -10.20 -2.77 -6.25
N TYR A 160 -11.27 -2.55 -7.00
CA TYR A 160 -11.26 -1.91 -8.29
C TYR A 160 -12.39 -0.88 -8.41
N SER A 161 -12.12 0.19 -9.14
CA SER A 161 -13.14 1.12 -9.60
C SER A 161 -12.76 1.67 -10.98
N PRO A 162 -13.66 1.71 -11.95
CA PRO A 162 -13.39 2.38 -13.22
C PRO A 162 -13.28 3.91 -13.05
N ASP A 163 -13.96 4.44 -12.04
CA ASP A 163 -13.94 5.85 -11.65
C ASP A 163 -14.24 5.98 -10.15
N PRO A 164 -13.22 6.01 -9.29
CA PRO A 164 -13.42 6.09 -7.84
C PRO A 164 -13.85 7.48 -7.36
N GLY A 165 -13.92 8.47 -8.26
CA GLY A 165 -14.20 9.85 -7.92
C GLY A 165 -13.00 10.60 -7.33
N PRO A 166 -13.24 11.80 -6.79
CA PRO A 166 -12.21 12.60 -6.18
C PRO A 166 -11.74 12.00 -4.86
N VAL A 167 -10.45 12.21 -4.57
CA VAL A 167 -9.84 11.90 -3.27
C VAL A 167 -9.20 13.16 -2.70
N THR A 168 -9.17 13.28 -1.39
CA THR A 168 -8.62 14.45 -0.69
C THR A 168 -8.05 14.04 0.65
N VAL A 169 -7.20 14.88 1.21
CA VAL A 169 -6.78 14.75 2.61
C VAL A 169 -7.96 15.17 3.51
N VAL A 170 -8.46 14.23 4.32
CA VAL A 170 -9.57 14.50 5.25
C VAL A 170 -9.04 15.12 6.54
N ASP A 171 -8.03 14.50 7.15
CA ASP A 171 -7.33 15.05 8.32
C ASP A 171 -5.85 15.30 8.01
N PRO A 172 -5.43 16.57 7.87
CA PRO A 172 -4.03 16.91 7.66
C PRO A 172 -3.10 16.55 8.84
N GLY A 173 -3.66 16.30 10.02
CA GLY A 173 -2.91 15.81 11.19
C GLY A 173 -2.47 14.36 11.06
N GLU A 174 -3.17 13.57 10.25
CA GLU A 174 -2.89 12.14 10.03
C GLU A 174 -2.29 11.87 8.65
N THR A 175 -2.84 12.48 7.63
CA THR A 175 -2.46 12.27 6.23
C THR A 175 -1.99 13.58 5.60
N ALA A 176 -0.77 13.59 5.07
CA ALA A 176 -0.20 14.75 4.38
C ALA A 176 -0.55 14.77 2.88
N ILE A 177 -0.60 13.62 2.24
CA ILE A 177 -0.85 13.48 0.81
C ILE A 177 -1.79 12.30 0.58
N VAL A 178 -2.76 12.49 -0.31
CA VAL A 178 -3.53 11.43 -0.93
C VAL A 178 -3.29 11.49 -2.43
N ALA A 179 -2.84 10.40 -3.03
CA ALA A 179 -2.46 10.40 -4.44
C ALA A 179 -2.93 9.13 -5.17
N ARG A 180 -3.41 9.32 -6.39
CA ARG A 180 -3.61 8.24 -7.36
C ARG A 180 -2.36 8.20 -8.24
N VAL A 181 -1.54 7.18 -8.03
CA VAL A 181 -0.24 7.05 -8.69
C VAL A 181 -0.35 6.09 -9.87
N PRO A 182 0.01 6.50 -11.09
CA PRO A 182 -0.01 5.60 -12.24
C PRO A 182 0.77 4.30 -11.96
N VAL A 183 0.16 3.13 -12.21
CA VAL A 183 0.82 1.84 -11.98
C VAL A 183 2.13 1.75 -12.76
N ARG A 184 2.20 2.37 -13.94
CA ARG A 184 3.43 2.45 -14.75
C ARG A 184 4.59 3.15 -14.05
N ALA A 185 4.32 4.07 -13.11
CA ALA A 185 5.38 4.70 -12.30
C ALA A 185 6.07 3.68 -11.38
N PHE A 186 5.34 2.71 -10.85
CA PHE A 186 5.92 1.61 -10.07
C PHE A 186 6.63 0.56 -10.93
N ILE A 187 6.24 0.42 -12.20
CA ILE A 187 6.85 -0.52 -13.15
C ILE A 187 8.16 0.04 -13.71
N ASN A 188 8.27 1.38 -13.83
CA ASN A 188 9.46 2.03 -14.40
C ASN A 188 10.72 1.66 -13.59
N PRO A 189 11.74 1.01 -14.22
CA PRO A 189 12.96 0.62 -13.54
C PRO A 189 13.74 1.78 -12.90
N GLU A 190 13.64 2.99 -13.47
CA GLU A 190 14.33 4.19 -12.99
C GLU A 190 13.79 4.68 -11.65
N ASN A 191 12.53 4.35 -11.33
CA ASN A 191 11.90 4.69 -10.06
C ASN A 191 12.15 3.65 -8.98
N ARG A 192 12.85 2.56 -9.27
CA ARG A 192 13.04 1.42 -8.37
C ARG A 192 14.43 1.37 -7.80
N LEU A 193 14.51 1.18 -6.49
CA LEU A 193 15.76 1.03 -5.75
C LEU A 193 15.55 0.07 -4.57
N MET A 194 16.65 -0.29 -3.92
CA MET A 194 16.61 -0.96 -2.64
C MET A 194 16.89 0.05 -1.52
N VAL A 195 16.12 -0.01 -0.43
CA VAL A 195 16.42 0.80 0.77
C VAL A 195 16.67 -0.10 1.96
N TYR A 196 17.60 0.32 2.81
CA TYR A 196 17.85 -0.34 4.09
C TYR A 196 17.79 0.67 5.23
N ARG A 197 17.46 0.18 6.42
CA ARG A 197 17.58 0.91 7.68
C ARG A 197 18.56 0.15 8.57
N GLU A 198 19.54 0.85 9.12
CA GLU A 198 20.37 0.27 10.14
C GLU A 198 19.58 0.15 11.46
N GLN A 199 19.36 -1.09 11.91
CA GLN A 199 18.87 -1.36 13.25
C GLN A 199 19.77 -2.43 13.89
N ASN A 200 20.48 -2.05 14.94
CA ASN A 200 21.27 -2.97 15.78
C ASN A 200 22.14 -3.95 14.98
N THR A 201 23.02 -3.44 14.11
CA THR A 201 23.96 -4.23 13.28
C THR A 201 23.32 -5.10 12.20
N ARG A 202 22.01 -5.00 11.97
CA ARG A 202 21.31 -5.75 10.94
C ARG A 202 20.87 -4.81 9.82
N ARG A 203 21.42 -5.06 8.61
CA ARG A 203 20.98 -4.40 7.39
C ARG A 203 19.96 -5.31 6.69
N PHE A 204 18.75 -4.84 6.51
CA PHE A 204 17.78 -5.46 5.63
C PHE A 204 17.39 -4.47 4.56
N ALA A 205 17.76 -4.75 3.32
CA ALA A 205 17.33 -3.96 2.19
C ALA A 205 16.05 -4.55 1.61
N GLY A 206 15.08 -3.68 1.36
CA GLY A 206 13.82 -4.01 0.70
C GLY A 206 13.57 -3.14 -0.51
N PRO A 207 12.69 -3.57 -1.45
CA PRO A 207 12.33 -2.78 -2.60
C PRO A 207 11.63 -1.49 -2.19
N ALA A 208 11.96 -0.42 -2.90
CA ALA A 208 11.36 0.88 -2.75
C ALA A 208 11.12 1.53 -4.11
N PHE A 209 10.26 2.55 -4.12
CA PHE A 209 9.92 3.32 -5.31
C PHE A 209 10.10 4.79 -4.99
N LEU A 210 11.01 5.44 -5.72
CA LEU A 210 11.26 6.87 -5.65
C LEU A 210 10.36 7.56 -6.67
N LEU A 211 9.28 8.15 -6.19
CA LEU A 211 8.30 8.86 -6.99
C LEU A 211 8.36 10.35 -6.68
N ASN A 212 7.70 11.19 -7.50
CA ASN A 212 7.61 12.61 -7.20
C ASN A 212 7.02 12.82 -5.80
N GLN A 213 7.76 13.47 -4.92
CA GLN A 213 7.38 13.86 -3.57
C GLN A 213 7.08 12.71 -2.60
N MET A 214 7.36 11.45 -2.96
CA MET A 214 7.17 10.33 -2.04
C MET A 214 8.18 9.20 -2.28
N LEU A 215 8.60 8.56 -1.20
CA LEU A 215 9.32 7.30 -1.20
C LEU A 215 8.38 6.21 -0.68
N VAL A 216 8.03 5.26 -1.55
CA VAL A 216 7.21 4.10 -1.16
C VAL A 216 8.14 2.94 -0.83
N TRP A 217 8.19 2.52 0.44
CA TRP A 217 9.12 1.52 0.95
C TRP A 217 8.50 0.65 2.06
N GLY A 218 9.26 -0.21 2.68
CA GLY A 218 8.81 -1.03 3.79
C GLY A 218 7.70 -2.02 3.40
N PHE A 219 6.68 -2.16 4.22
CA PHE A 219 5.54 -3.04 3.95
C PHE A 219 4.87 -2.71 2.61
N THR A 220 4.52 -1.45 2.40
CA THR A 220 3.82 -1.00 1.18
C THR A 220 4.65 -1.25 -0.07
N GLY A 221 5.95 -0.88 -0.05
CA GLY A 221 6.85 -1.12 -1.18
C GLY A 221 7.02 -2.61 -1.50
N GLN A 222 7.10 -3.45 -0.48
CA GLN A 222 7.21 -4.90 -0.68
C GLN A 222 5.92 -5.51 -1.23
N VAL A 223 4.75 -5.08 -0.74
CA VAL A 223 3.45 -5.54 -1.27
C VAL A 223 3.28 -5.12 -2.72
N ILE A 224 3.52 -3.84 -3.06
CA ILE A 224 3.44 -3.36 -4.46
C ILE A 224 4.40 -4.18 -5.34
N SER A 225 5.65 -4.37 -4.91
CA SER A 225 6.60 -5.16 -5.69
C SER A 225 6.14 -6.61 -5.92
N ALA A 226 5.49 -7.23 -4.92
CA ALA A 226 4.93 -8.58 -5.06
C ALA A 226 3.70 -8.60 -5.98
N LEU A 227 2.84 -7.58 -5.91
CA LEU A 227 1.70 -7.44 -6.82
C LEU A 227 2.14 -7.30 -8.27
N LEU A 228 3.15 -6.47 -8.54
CA LEU A 228 3.71 -6.31 -9.89
C LEU A 228 4.27 -7.62 -10.46
N ASP A 229 4.92 -8.45 -9.61
CA ASP A 229 5.43 -9.75 -10.04
C ASP A 229 4.30 -10.71 -10.41
N VAL A 230 3.31 -10.84 -9.49
CA VAL A 230 2.19 -11.79 -9.69
C VAL A 230 1.30 -11.35 -10.84
N ALA A 231 1.12 -10.05 -11.03
CA ALA A 231 0.38 -9.53 -12.18
C ALA A 231 1.12 -9.69 -13.52
N GLY A 232 2.41 -10.06 -13.50
CA GLY A 232 3.23 -10.16 -14.70
C GLY A 232 3.66 -8.81 -15.29
N TRP A 233 3.53 -7.72 -14.51
CA TRP A 233 3.88 -6.35 -14.97
C TRP A 233 5.31 -5.94 -14.65
N ALA A 234 5.98 -6.69 -13.77
CA ALA A 234 7.33 -6.35 -13.33
C ALA A 234 8.33 -6.37 -14.50
N LYS A 235 9.14 -5.33 -14.61
CA LYS A 235 10.28 -5.25 -15.52
C LYS A 235 11.57 -5.48 -14.74
N PRO A 236 12.66 -5.97 -15.37
CA PRO A 236 13.98 -6.00 -14.76
C PRO A 236 14.40 -4.58 -14.33
N TRP A 237 15.00 -4.46 -13.14
CA TRP A 237 15.47 -3.21 -12.59
C TRP A 237 16.77 -3.41 -11.81
N ASN A 238 17.49 -2.33 -11.50
CA ASN A 238 18.78 -2.39 -10.81
C ASN A 238 18.60 -2.64 -9.31
N THR A 239 18.81 -3.87 -8.86
CA THR A 239 18.76 -4.26 -7.44
C THR A 239 20.04 -3.92 -6.68
N ASP A 240 21.11 -3.46 -7.37
CA ASP A 240 22.37 -3.05 -6.77
C ASP A 240 22.37 -1.57 -6.35
N ASP A 241 21.35 -0.78 -6.78
CA ASP A 241 21.12 0.56 -6.24
C ASP A 241 20.51 0.45 -4.85
N ILE A 242 21.37 0.31 -3.84
CA ILE A 242 20.99 0.15 -2.45
C ILE A 242 21.35 1.42 -1.68
N ARG A 243 20.34 2.10 -1.11
CA ARG A 243 20.49 3.35 -0.39
C ARG A 243 20.05 3.23 1.06
N GLU A 244 20.71 4.00 1.91
CA GLU A 244 20.23 4.19 3.29
C GLU A 244 18.90 4.97 3.26
N LEU A 245 17.97 4.61 4.17
CA LEU A 245 16.61 5.13 4.14
C LEU A 245 16.54 6.66 4.25
N ASP A 246 17.29 7.25 5.19
CA ASP A 246 17.25 8.70 5.42
C ASP A 246 17.83 9.46 4.21
N ALA A 247 18.85 8.89 3.56
CA ALA A 247 19.40 9.43 2.30
C ALA A 247 18.38 9.33 1.15
N ALA A 248 17.62 8.24 1.05
CA ALA A 248 16.57 8.10 0.06
C ALA A 248 15.38 9.04 0.34
N MET A 249 15.00 9.20 1.62
CA MET A 249 13.96 10.14 2.04
C MET A 249 14.33 11.59 1.74
N ALA A 250 15.60 11.97 1.87
CA ALA A 250 16.06 13.33 1.55
C ALA A 250 15.82 13.70 0.07
N LEU A 251 15.78 12.73 -0.83
CA LEU A 251 15.52 12.97 -2.26
C LEU A 251 14.08 13.43 -2.54
N VAL A 252 13.13 13.06 -1.69
CA VAL A 252 11.72 13.46 -1.82
C VAL A 252 11.35 14.65 -0.95
N GLY A 253 12.11 14.94 0.12
CA GLY A 253 11.91 16.09 1.01
C GLY A 253 12.50 17.42 0.49
N GLY A 254 13.35 17.39 -0.53
CA GLY A 254 14.05 18.55 -1.08
C GLY A 254 13.23 19.47 -2.00
N GLY A 255 11.93 19.18 -2.20
CA GLY A 255 11.06 19.96 -3.11
C GLY A 255 10.45 21.24 -2.54
N SER A 256 10.69 21.60 -1.28
CA SER A 256 10.12 22.82 -0.64
C SER A 256 10.99 24.06 -0.76
N GLY A 257 11.81 24.20 -1.80
CA GLY A 257 12.70 25.31 -2.04
C GLY A 257 12.57 25.96 -3.42
N TYR A 258 11.34 26.33 -3.83
CA TYR A 258 11.20 27.24 -4.99
C TYR A 258 10.10 28.27 -4.73
N GLY A 259 10.55 29.51 -4.52
CA GLY A 259 9.79 30.66 -4.91
C GLY A 259 9.50 31.73 -3.86
N ASN A 260 10.51 32.25 -3.14
CA ASN A 260 10.51 33.66 -2.82
C ASN A 260 11.46 34.35 -3.85
N GLY A 261 10.92 34.65 -5.01
CA GLY A 261 11.47 35.55 -6.03
C GLY A 261 10.71 36.85 -6.00
N GLN A 262 11.33 37.87 -5.41
CA GLN A 262 10.97 39.27 -5.48
C GLN A 262 10.81 39.73 -6.95
N GLN A 263 9.76 40.39 -7.24
CA GLN A 263 9.61 41.80 -7.71
C GLN A 263 8.19 42.02 -8.20
#